data_81396713db1e73db7f3741e51b0dd097
#
_entry.id   81396713db1e73db7f3741e51b0dd097
#
_cell.length_a   1.000
_cell.length_b   1.000
_cell.length_c   1.000
_cell.angle_alpha   90.00
_cell.angle_beta   90.00
_cell.angle_gamma   90.00
#
_symmetry.space_group_name_H-M   'P 1'
#
loop_
_entity.id
_entity.type
_entity.pdbx_description
1 polymer ?
#
loop_
_entity_poly.entity_id
_entity_poly.type
_entity_poly.pdbx_seq_one_letter_code
_entity_poly.pdbx_strand_id
1 'polypeptide(L)'
;YGVSFIWGTAITSVTSHAAFAGKTKYAADIVCVCSGQDFETLYPDQFKAQPIIKTKLQMMRFKHKDPNYKIGASVCGGLSLLHYKSFHASSALTKLRLKIEEEIPEYLKYGIHVMVSQNNEGELTVGDSHEYALDFEPFDKTEINEMILAYLKKFMHIDQWKMTQSWNGIYPIMTNGAAELFLNPEPGVYILNGIGGHGMTMSFGFAEEMIETI
;
A
#
# COMPACT_ATOMS: atom_id res chain seq x y z
N TYR A 1 19.14 -6.15 -19.68
CA TYR A 1 17.94 -5.99 -20.48
C TYR A 1 17.81 -4.60 -21.11
N GLY A 2 18.82 -3.71 -20.94
CA GLY A 2 18.87 -2.39 -21.60
C GLY A 2 17.88 -1.35 -21.08
N VAL A 3 17.34 -1.53 -19.87
CA VAL A 3 16.42 -0.56 -19.26
C VAL A 3 17.18 0.68 -18.78
N SER A 4 16.75 1.87 -19.20
CA SER A 4 17.28 3.15 -18.75
C SER A 4 16.40 3.74 -17.64
N PHE A 5 17.01 4.18 -16.53
CA PHE A 5 16.34 4.86 -15.43
C PHE A 5 16.68 6.34 -15.43
N ILE A 6 15.68 7.21 -15.38
CA ILE A 6 15.83 8.66 -15.32
C ILE A 6 15.27 9.15 -14.00
N TRP A 7 16.15 9.41 -13.04
CA TRP A 7 15.79 9.84 -11.69
C TRP A 7 15.65 11.35 -11.58
N GLY A 8 14.89 11.79 -10.56
CA GLY A 8 14.73 13.21 -10.26
C GLY A 8 14.00 14.00 -11.35
N THR A 9 13.21 13.31 -12.19
CA THR A 9 12.54 13.91 -13.34
C THR A 9 11.04 13.64 -13.26
N ALA A 10 10.26 14.69 -13.03
CA ALA A 10 8.79 14.59 -12.99
C ALA A 10 8.23 14.71 -14.41
N ILE A 11 7.40 13.74 -14.82
CA ILE A 11 6.61 13.82 -16.04
C ILE A 11 5.40 14.72 -15.75
N THR A 12 5.21 15.74 -16.57
CA THR A 12 4.16 16.76 -16.41
C THR A 12 3.03 16.64 -17.43
N SER A 13 3.25 15.93 -18.52
CA SER A 13 2.22 15.60 -19.50
C SER A 13 2.61 14.38 -20.32
N VAL A 14 1.60 13.71 -20.87
CA VAL A 14 1.72 12.56 -21.75
C VAL A 14 0.83 12.82 -22.98
N THR A 15 1.25 12.33 -24.11
CA THR A 15 0.47 12.27 -25.35
C THR A 15 0.75 10.92 -26.02
N SER A 16 -0.04 10.57 -27.05
CA SER A 16 0.28 9.44 -27.90
C SER A 16 1.75 9.51 -28.34
N HIS A 17 2.52 8.46 -28.03
CA HIS A 17 3.94 8.30 -28.40
C HIS A 17 4.95 9.24 -27.72
N ALA A 18 4.59 9.95 -26.64
CA ALA A 18 5.55 10.76 -25.89
C ALA A 18 5.15 11.05 -24.45
N ALA A 19 6.15 11.12 -23.56
CA ALA A 19 6.06 11.71 -22.23
C ALA A 19 6.92 12.99 -22.18
N PHE A 20 6.52 13.97 -21.35
CA PHE A 20 7.20 15.25 -21.27
C PHE A 20 7.54 15.58 -19.80
N ALA A 21 8.78 16.01 -19.59
CA ALA A 21 9.27 16.62 -18.37
C ALA A 21 9.56 18.10 -18.66
N GLY A 22 8.58 18.95 -18.45
CA GLY A 22 8.64 20.35 -18.88
C GLY A 22 8.85 20.46 -20.41
N LYS A 23 10.02 20.96 -20.85
CA LYS A 23 10.35 21.09 -22.29
C LYS A 23 11.03 19.84 -22.88
N THR A 24 11.45 18.89 -22.05
CA THR A 24 12.12 17.68 -22.49
C THR A 24 11.11 16.65 -22.93
N LYS A 25 11.24 16.16 -24.17
CA LYS A 25 10.39 15.13 -24.76
C LYS A 25 11.10 13.76 -24.72
N TYR A 26 10.40 12.77 -24.23
CA TYR A 26 10.77 11.35 -24.32
C TYR A 26 9.81 10.66 -25.28
N ALA A 27 10.30 10.32 -26.47
CA ALA A 27 9.51 9.62 -27.48
C ALA A 27 9.48 8.12 -27.22
N ALA A 28 8.33 7.49 -27.36
CA ALA A 28 8.13 6.05 -27.23
C ALA A 28 6.88 5.62 -28.01
N ASP A 29 6.86 4.38 -28.50
CA ASP A 29 5.67 3.82 -29.19
C ASP A 29 4.54 3.56 -28.21
N ILE A 30 4.89 3.20 -26.97
CA ILE A 30 3.95 2.93 -25.86
C ILE A 30 4.40 3.71 -24.63
N VAL A 31 3.47 4.32 -23.95
CA VAL A 31 3.65 5.01 -22.65
C VAL A 31 2.77 4.37 -21.59
N CYS A 32 3.38 3.82 -20.55
CA CYS A 32 2.66 3.28 -19.39
C CYS A 32 2.73 4.26 -18.22
N VAL A 33 1.59 4.71 -17.74
CA VAL A 33 1.45 5.63 -16.60
C VAL A 33 1.16 4.82 -15.33
N CYS A 34 2.13 4.77 -14.42
CA CYS A 34 2.06 4.08 -13.13
C CYS A 34 2.27 5.09 -11.99
N SER A 35 1.38 6.09 -11.91
CA SER A 35 1.52 7.27 -11.04
C SER A 35 1.31 7.00 -9.54
N GLY A 36 0.91 5.78 -9.15
CA GLY A 36 0.62 5.43 -7.76
C GLY A 36 -0.51 6.31 -7.20
N GLN A 37 -0.25 7.00 -6.09
CA GLN A 37 -1.25 7.84 -5.43
C GLN A 37 -1.52 9.19 -6.11
N ASP A 38 -0.73 9.57 -7.11
CA ASP A 38 -0.92 10.82 -7.84
C ASP A 38 -2.02 10.65 -8.90
N PHE A 39 -3.21 11.13 -8.58
CA PHE A 39 -4.38 11.17 -9.46
C PHE A 39 -4.54 12.52 -10.13
N GLU A 40 -3.76 13.52 -9.74
CA GLU A 40 -3.96 14.93 -10.03
C GLU A 40 -3.07 15.41 -11.20
N THR A 41 -1.87 14.85 -11.36
CA THR A 41 -0.89 15.34 -12.34
C THR A 41 -1.16 14.84 -13.76
N LEU A 42 -1.36 13.52 -13.90
CA LEU A 42 -1.58 12.89 -15.21
C LEU A 42 -2.97 12.26 -15.28
N TYR A 43 -3.75 12.65 -16.26
CA TYR A 43 -5.09 12.10 -16.52
C TYR A 43 -6.09 12.24 -15.36
N PRO A 44 -6.22 13.41 -14.70
CA PRO A 44 -7.09 13.56 -13.52
C PRO A 44 -8.56 13.20 -13.79
N ASP A 45 -9.08 13.54 -14.97
CA ASP A 45 -10.47 13.22 -15.33
C ASP A 45 -10.69 11.71 -15.49
N GLN A 46 -9.67 10.99 -15.95
CA GLN A 46 -9.73 9.53 -16.06
C GLN A 46 -9.80 8.88 -14.68
N PHE A 47 -8.94 9.30 -13.74
CA PHE A 47 -8.99 8.81 -12.36
C PHE A 47 -10.29 9.16 -11.65
N LYS A 48 -10.78 10.40 -11.81
CA LYS A 48 -12.07 10.85 -11.23
C LYS A 48 -13.27 10.03 -11.67
N ALA A 49 -13.23 9.48 -12.88
CA ALA A 49 -14.28 8.63 -13.42
C ALA A 49 -14.25 7.18 -12.92
N GLN A 50 -13.19 6.78 -12.16
CA GLN A 50 -13.01 5.41 -11.73
C GLN A 50 -13.41 5.20 -10.26
N PRO A 51 -13.84 3.98 -9.91
CA PRO A 51 -14.09 3.60 -8.52
C PRO A 51 -12.76 3.30 -7.78
N ILE A 52 -11.93 4.32 -7.65
CA ILE A 52 -10.60 4.25 -7.03
C ILE A 52 -10.51 5.25 -5.87
N ILE A 53 -9.83 4.86 -4.80
CA ILE A 53 -9.60 5.68 -3.61
C ILE A 53 -8.17 5.47 -3.12
N LYS A 54 -7.66 6.39 -2.32
CA LYS A 54 -6.36 6.25 -1.66
C LYS A 54 -6.54 5.62 -0.27
N THR A 55 -5.56 4.83 0.13
CA THR A 55 -5.44 4.27 1.47
C THR A 55 -4.18 4.82 2.11
N LYS A 56 -4.31 5.45 3.30
CA LYS A 56 -3.17 5.84 4.14
C LYS A 56 -2.98 4.80 5.25
N LEU A 57 -1.75 4.33 5.42
CA LEU A 57 -1.35 3.44 6.51
C LEU A 57 -0.22 4.05 7.33
N GLN A 58 -0.21 3.77 8.62
CA GLN A 58 0.86 4.16 9.53
C GLN A 58 1.73 2.97 9.88
N MET A 59 3.04 3.19 9.86
CA MET A 59 4.08 2.20 10.07
C MET A 59 5.11 2.70 11.07
N MET A 60 5.74 1.78 11.77
CA MET A 60 6.79 2.08 12.74
C MET A 60 8.00 1.18 12.55
N ARG A 61 9.17 1.69 12.89
CA ARG A 61 10.42 0.93 12.92
C ARG A 61 11.00 0.88 14.31
N PHE A 62 11.50 -0.30 14.66
CA PHE A 62 12.11 -0.55 15.96
C PHE A 62 13.46 -1.22 15.80
N LYS A 63 14.33 -0.99 16.80
CA LYS A 63 15.54 -1.79 17.04
C LYS A 63 15.40 -2.51 18.37
N HIS A 64 15.79 -3.79 18.40
CA HIS A 64 15.93 -4.52 19.65
C HIS A 64 17.22 -4.13 20.35
N LYS A 65 17.25 -4.17 21.69
CA LYS A 65 18.47 -3.87 22.48
C LYS A 65 19.60 -4.86 22.21
N ASP A 66 19.26 -6.14 22.05
CA ASP A 66 20.21 -7.16 21.58
C ASP A 66 20.27 -7.10 20.04
N PRO A 67 21.45 -6.77 19.47
CA PRO A 67 21.62 -6.69 18.01
C PRO A 67 21.53 -8.06 17.31
N ASN A 68 21.64 -9.16 18.05
CA ASN A 68 21.53 -10.50 17.51
C ASN A 68 20.10 -11.06 17.57
N TYR A 69 19.15 -10.28 18.10
CA TYR A 69 17.75 -10.71 18.19
C TYR A 69 17.18 -11.04 16.80
N LYS A 70 16.54 -12.20 16.69
CA LYS A 70 15.89 -12.67 15.47
C LYS A 70 14.47 -13.13 15.78
N ILE A 71 13.50 -12.64 14.99
CA ILE A 71 12.11 -13.14 15.07
C ILE A 71 11.90 -14.41 14.24
N GLY A 72 12.84 -14.70 13.31
CA GLY A 72 12.81 -15.92 12.49
C GLY A 72 11.84 -15.87 11.33
N ALA A 73 10.58 -15.53 11.58
CA ALA A 73 9.54 -15.38 10.57
C ALA A 73 8.77 -14.08 10.78
N SER A 74 8.08 -13.59 9.75
CA SER A 74 7.10 -12.52 9.91
C SER A 74 5.94 -13.00 10.77
N VAL A 75 5.46 -12.14 11.67
CA VAL A 75 4.36 -12.45 12.61
C VAL A 75 3.17 -11.57 12.28
N CYS A 76 1.98 -12.18 12.22
CA CYS A 76 0.72 -11.49 11.98
C CYS A 76 -0.23 -11.66 13.17
N GLY A 77 -0.84 -10.58 13.62
CA GLY A 77 -1.89 -10.62 14.64
C GLY A 77 -3.22 -11.16 14.08
N GLY A 78 -4.09 -11.64 14.97
CA GLY A 78 -5.38 -12.25 14.59
C GLY A 78 -6.34 -11.33 13.81
N LEU A 79 -6.22 -10.01 13.93
CA LEU A 79 -7.00 -9.05 13.15
C LEU A 79 -6.72 -9.15 11.64
N SER A 80 -5.54 -9.66 11.24
CA SER A 80 -5.21 -9.93 9.84
C SER A 80 -6.18 -10.90 9.17
N LEU A 81 -6.81 -11.79 9.94
CA LEU A 81 -7.84 -12.70 9.44
C LEU A 81 -9.09 -11.96 8.93
N LEU A 82 -9.43 -10.81 9.51
CA LEU A 82 -10.55 -9.97 9.08
C LEU A 82 -10.19 -9.08 7.90
N HIS A 83 -8.91 -8.79 7.72
CA HIS A 83 -8.42 -7.90 6.67
C HIS A 83 -8.32 -8.59 5.30
N TYR A 84 -7.70 -9.76 5.25
CA TYR A 84 -7.43 -10.45 3.97
C TYR A 84 -8.62 -11.25 3.48
N LYS A 85 -9.06 -10.94 2.24
CA LYS A 85 -10.21 -11.58 1.58
C LYS A 85 -10.08 -13.10 1.47
N SER A 86 -8.87 -13.65 1.40
CA SER A 86 -8.61 -15.10 1.33
C SER A 86 -9.20 -15.87 2.52
N PHE A 87 -9.31 -15.24 3.69
CA PHE A 87 -9.91 -15.86 4.86
C PHE A 87 -11.45 -15.81 4.88
N HIS A 88 -12.08 -15.02 3.99
CA HIS A 88 -13.54 -14.87 3.94
C HIS A 88 -14.28 -16.16 3.58
N ALA A 89 -13.59 -17.17 3.09
CA ALA A 89 -14.14 -18.54 2.90
C ALA A 89 -14.51 -19.23 4.23
N SER A 90 -13.98 -18.76 5.38
CA SER A 90 -14.26 -19.36 6.69
C SER A 90 -15.52 -18.78 7.33
N SER A 91 -16.51 -19.62 7.65
CA SER A 91 -17.72 -19.24 8.40
C SER A 91 -17.40 -18.74 9.82
N ALA A 92 -16.25 -19.07 10.38
CA ALA A 92 -15.81 -18.61 11.69
C ALA A 92 -15.52 -17.08 11.76
N LEU A 93 -15.26 -16.46 10.60
CA LEU A 93 -14.98 -15.02 10.55
C LEU A 93 -16.12 -14.15 11.03
N THR A 94 -17.37 -14.55 10.79
CA THR A 94 -18.54 -13.80 11.29
C THR A 94 -18.51 -13.69 12.82
N LYS A 95 -18.20 -14.79 13.51
CA LYS A 95 -18.10 -14.79 14.98
C LYS A 95 -16.91 -13.94 15.46
N LEU A 96 -15.78 -14.03 14.76
CA LEU A 96 -14.60 -13.21 15.08
C LEU A 96 -14.91 -11.72 14.91
N ARG A 97 -15.55 -11.34 13.80
CA ARG A 97 -15.95 -9.94 13.55
C ARG A 97 -16.85 -9.40 14.66
N LEU A 98 -17.92 -10.11 15.00
CA LEU A 98 -18.84 -9.71 16.08
C LEU A 98 -18.11 -9.51 17.41
N LYS A 99 -17.20 -10.42 17.75
CA LYS A 99 -16.38 -10.30 18.96
C LYS A 99 -15.52 -9.02 18.93
N ILE A 100 -14.87 -8.73 17.81
CA ILE A 100 -14.02 -7.54 17.68
C ILE A 100 -14.85 -6.26 17.68
N GLU A 101 -16.03 -6.26 17.05
CA GLU A 101 -16.98 -5.14 17.08
C GLU A 101 -17.44 -4.82 18.51
N GLU A 102 -17.61 -5.83 19.36
CA GLU A 102 -17.99 -5.68 20.76
C GLU A 102 -16.81 -5.22 21.64
N GLU A 103 -15.64 -5.85 21.49
CA GLU A 103 -14.50 -5.66 22.41
C GLU A 103 -13.62 -4.46 22.05
N ILE A 104 -13.35 -4.24 20.74
CA ILE A 104 -12.37 -3.25 20.25
C ILE A 104 -12.80 -2.64 18.90
N PRO A 105 -13.97 -2.01 18.78
CA PRO A 105 -14.52 -1.51 17.53
C PRO A 105 -13.61 -0.50 16.82
N GLU A 106 -12.82 0.29 17.56
CA GLU A 106 -11.91 1.30 17.02
C GLU A 106 -10.83 0.68 16.10
N TYR A 107 -10.44 -0.58 16.35
CA TYR A 107 -9.49 -1.28 15.51
C TYR A 107 -10.05 -1.59 14.11
N LEU A 108 -11.36 -1.84 14.03
CA LEU A 108 -12.02 -2.03 12.74
C LEU A 108 -12.20 -0.71 11.99
N LYS A 109 -12.50 0.37 12.71
CA LYS A 109 -12.65 1.71 12.16
C LYS A 109 -11.39 2.16 11.43
N TYR A 110 -10.22 1.94 12.02
CA TYR A 110 -8.93 2.28 11.44
C TYR A 110 -8.28 1.11 10.68
N GLY A 111 -9.01 0.04 10.41
CA GLY A 111 -8.51 -1.12 9.66
C GLY A 111 -7.21 -1.69 10.21
N ILE A 112 -7.02 -1.65 11.54
CA ILE A 112 -5.78 -2.09 12.18
C ILE A 112 -5.65 -3.61 12.09
N HIS A 113 -4.58 -4.06 11.49
CA HIS A 113 -4.12 -5.44 11.56
C HIS A 113 -2.60 -5.46 11.69
N VAL A 114 -2.10 -5.98 12.80
CA VAL A 114 -0.68 -5.81 13.14
C VAL A 114 0.16 -6.93 12.57
N MET A 115 1.16 -6.55 11.80
CA MET A 115 2.22 -7.42 11.29
C MET A 115 3.58 -6.93 11.74
N VAL A 116 4.51 -7.87 11.93
CA VAL A 116 5.90 -7.58 12.25
C VAL A 116 6.81 -8.35 11.30
N SER A 117 7.72 -7.67 10.66
CA SER A 117 8.80 -8.26 9.87
C SER A 117 10.15 -7.74 10.31
N GLN A 118 11.21 -8.49 10.05
CA GLN A 118 12.58 -8.09 10.36
C GLN A 118 13.41 -8.04 9.08
N ASN A 119 14.12 -6.93 8.87
CA ASN A 119 15.04 -6.77 7.74
C ASN A 119 16.44 -7.35 8.03
N ASN A 120 17.33 -7.33 7.02
CA ASN A 120 18.68 -7.86 7.15
C ASN A 120 19.57 -7.07 8.14
N GLU A 121 19.19 -5.83 8.45
CA GLU A 121 19.88 -4.98 9.44
C GLU A 121 19.41 -5.24 10.89
N GLY A 122 18.49 -6.20 11.05
CA GLY A 122 17.90 -6.55 12.34
C GLY A 122 16.81 -5.58 12.81
N GLU A 123 16.39 -4.63 11.98
CA GLU A 123 15.31 -3.72 12.32
C GLU A 123 13.95 -4.38 12.14
N LEU A 124 13.02 -4.05 13.04
CA LEU A 124 11.67 -4.57 13.05
C LEU A 124 10.74 -3.52 12.44
N THR A 125 10.02 -3.89 11.40
CA THR A 125 8.95 -3.07 10.81
C THR A 125 7.62 -3.54 11.35
N VAL A 126 6.86 -2.62 11.93
CA VAL A 126 5.58 -2.88 12.61
C VAL A 126 4.51 -2.00 11.98
N GLY A 127 3.39 -2.56 11.66
CA GLY A 127 2.20 -1.86 11.14
C GLY A 127 1.07 -2.87 10.99
N ASP A 128 -0.05 -2.46 10.48
CA ASP A 128 -0.42 -1.15 9.98
C ASP A 128 -1.87 -0.79 10.31
N SER A 129 -2.27 0.39 9.91
CA SER A 129 -3.63 0.89 9.91
C SER A 129 -4.10 1.16 8.48
N HIS A 130 -5.41 1.38 8.27
CA HIS A 130 -5.97 1.74 6.97
C HIS A 130 -7.02 2.84 7.14
N GLU A 131 -6.71 4.01 6.62
CA GLU A 131 -7.67 5.12 6.47
C GLU A 131 -7.95 5.30 4.97
N TYR A 132 -9.20 5.48 4.59
CA TYR A 132 -9.63 5.57 3.20
C TYR A 132 -10.18 6.96 2.90
N ALA A 133 -9.55 7.67 1.96
CA ALA A 133 -9.98 8.99 1.48
C ALA A 133 -9.36 9.30 0.11
N LEU A 134 -9.76 10.41 -0.52
CA LEU A 134 -9.04 10.95 -1.68
C LEU A 134 -7.85 11.80 -1.23
N ASP A 135 -8.02 12.53 -0.11
CA ASP A 135 -7.01 13.39 0.47
C ASP A 135 -6.80 13.06 1.94
N PHE A 136 -5.58 13.23 2.43
CA PHE A 136 -5.19 12.99 3.81
C PHE A 136 -4.44 14.18 4.39
N GLU A 137 -4.59 14.39 5.69
CA GLU A 137 -3.68 15.25 6.43
C GLU A 137 -2.26 14.67 6.42
N PRO A 138 -1.22 15.53 6.34
CA PRO A 138 0.18 15.05 6.26
C PRO A 138 0.68 14.43 7.57
N PHE A 139 -0.04 14.65 8.66
CA PHE A 139 0.35 14.18 9.99
C PHE A 139 -0.12 12.75 10.24
N ASP A 140 0.68 12.03 11.04
CA ASP A 140 0.29 10.75 11.62
C ASP A 140 -0.53 10.98 12.88
N LYS A 141 -1.50 10.12 13.12
CA LYS A 141 -2.32 10.11 14.35
C LYS A 141 -1.62 9.27 15.41
N THR A 142 -1.26 9.90 16.53
CA THR A 142 -0.57 9.22 17.64
C THR A 142 -1.40 8.07 18.19
N GLU A 143 -2.72 8.25 18.30
CA GLU A 143 -3.65 7.23 18.80
C GLU A 143 -3.65 5.95 17.95
N ILE A 144 -3.42 6.04 16.63
CA ILE A 144 -3.31 4.87 15.74
C ILE A 144 -2.05 4.08 16.07
N ASN A 145 -0.91 4.75 16.22
CA ASN A 145 0.34 4.10 16.60
C ASN A 145 0.23 3.43 17.97
N GLU A 146 -0.41 4.09 18.94
CA GLU A 146 -0.67 3.55 20.26
C GLU A 146 -1.55 2.29 20.22
N MET A 147 -2.61 2.29 19.40
CA MET A 147 -3.46 1.12 19.20
C MET A 147 -2.69 -0.04 18.57
N ILE A 148 -1.88 0.21 17.54
CA ILE A 148 -1.01 -0.81 16.92
C ILE A 148 -0.10 -1.44 17.98
N LEU A 149 0.57 -0.62 18.81
CA LEU A 149 1.46 -1.11 19.86
C LEU A 149 0.73 -1.82 20.98
N ALA A 150 -0.44 -1.35 21.38
CA ALA A 150 -1.27 -2.00 22.38
C ALA A 150 -1.74 -3.39 21.91
N TYR A 151 -2.08 -3.53 20.64
CA TYR A 151 -2.43 -4.83 20.06
C TYR A 151 -1.23 -5.75 19.92
N LEU A 152 -0.09 -5.23 19.48
CA LEU A 152 1.17 -5.98 19.35
C LEU A 152 1.58 -6.64 20.67
N LYS A 153 1.46 -5.93 21.79
CA LYS A 153 1.76 -6.43 23.14
C LYS A 153 0.95 -7.65 23.56
N LYS A 154 -0.20 -7.91 22.91
CA LYS A 154 -1.04 -9.08 23.21
C LYS A 154 -0.41 -10.40 22.73
N PHE A 155 0.52 -10.35 21.79
CA PHE A 155 1.13 -11.55 21.21
C PHE A 155 2.66 -11.51 21.04
N MET A 156 3.30 -10.35 21.35
CA MET A 156 4.76 -10.21 21.34
C MET A 156 5.28 -9.41 22.53
N HIS A 157 6.43 -9.83 23.05
CA HIS A 157 7.16 -9.06 24.06
C HIS A 157 7.99 -7.98 23.39
N ILE A 158 7.69 -6.71 23.66
CA ILE A 158 8.35 -5.56 23.02
C ILE A 158 9.13 -4.66 23.98
N ASP A 159 9.30 -5.08 25.23
CA ASP A 159 9.93 -4.25 26.29
C ASP A 159 11.39 -3.89 26.00
N GLN A 160 12.06 -4.67 25.15
CA GLN A 160 13.43 -4.44 24.72
C GLN A 160 13.53 -3.73 23.36
N TRP A 161 12.41 -3.23 22.81
CA TRP A 161 12.36 -2.54 21.54
C TRP A 161 12.41 -1.04 21.73
N LYS A 162 13.18 -0.36 20.88
CA LYS A 162 13.24 1.10 20.82
C LYS A 162 12.72 1.54 19.44
N MET A 163 11.67 2.34 19.42
CA MET A 163 11.19 2.97 18.18
C MET A 163 12.26 3.93 17.66
N THR A 164 12.57 3.80 16.38
CA THR A 164 13.56 4.61 15.67
C THR A 164 12.94 5.51 14.63
N GLN A 165 11.81 5.11 14.05
CA GLN A 165 11.11 5.87 13.01
C GLN A 165 9.60 5.58 13.08
N SER A 166 8.80 6.57 12.66
CA SER A 166 7.40 6.44 12.28
C SER A 166 7.21 7.11 10.94
N TRP A 167 6.38 6.53 10.09
CA TRP A 167 6.05 7.10 8.77
C TRP A 167 4.68 6.63 8.32
N ASN A 168 4.13 7.29 7.31
CA ASN A 168 2.96 6.80 6.62
C ASN A 168 3.28 6.45 5.16
N GLY A 169 2.47 5.56 4.60
CA GLY A 169 2.44 5.26 3.18
C GLY A 169 1.05 5.51 2.64
N ILE A 170 0.96 5.91 1.37
CA ILE A 170 -0.32 6.08 0.70
C ILE A 170 -0.25 5.31 -0.62
N TYR A 171 -1.28 4.51 -0.88
CA TYR A 171 -1.43 3.78 -2.14
C TYR A 171 -2.90 3.72 -2.57
N PRO A 172 -3.16 3.59 -3.88
CA PRO A 172 -4.52 3.48 -4.41
C PRO A 172 -5.07 2.06 -4.31
N ILE A 173 -6.39 1.97 -4.11
CA ILE A 173 -7.16 0.72 -4.19
C ILE A 173 -8.44 0.92 -4.97
N MET A 174 -8.94 -0.16 -5.57
CA MET A 174 -10.26 -0.18 -6.19
C MET A 174 -11.36 -0.39 -5.14
N THR A 175 -12.46 0.37 -5.26
CA THR A 175 -13.60 0.28 -4.33
C THR A 175 -14.70 -0.67 -4.80
N ASN A 176 -14.67 -1.08 -6.07
CA ASN A 176 -15.63 -1.99 -6.69
C ASN A 176 -15.25 -3.49 -6.58
N GLY A 177 -14.14 -3.80 -5.91
CA GLY A 177 -13.64 -5.16 -5.73
C GLY A 177 -12.72 -5.66 -6.85
N ALA A 178 -12.46 -4.86 -7.89
CA ALA A 178 -11.43 -5.15 -8.88
C ALA A 178 -10.04 -5.21 -8.20
N ALA A 179 -9.12 -5.98 -8.77
CA ALA A 179 -7.78 -6.14 -8.25
C ALA A 179 -6.87 -4.98 -8.66
N GLU A 180 -7.19 -4.33 -9.80
CA GLU A 180 -6.39 -3.29 -10.43
C GLU A 180 -7.24 -2.39 -11.32
N LEU A 181 -6.63 -1.29 -11.75
CA LEU A 181 -7.11 -0.40 -12.79
C LEU A 181 -6.21 -0.48 -14.02
N PHE A 182 -6.80 -0.80 -15.17
CA PHE A 182 -6.14 -0.75 -16.47
C PHE A 182 -6.99 0.05 -17.45
N LEU A 183 -6.43 1.15 -18.00
CA LEU A 183 -7.11 2.04 -18.94
C LEU A 183 -6.24 2.31 -20.15
N ASN A 184 -6.88 2.56 -21.29
CA ASN A 184 -6.26 3.10 -22.48
C ASN A 184 -6.93 4.45 -22.83
N PRO A 185 -6.47 5.58 -22.25
CA PRO A 185 -7.09 6.89 -22.43
C PRO A 185 -6.91 7.45 -23.85
N GLU A 186 -5.83 7.08 -24.52
CA GLU A 186 -5.53 7.48 -25.89
C GLU A 186 -4.60 6.45 -26.57
N PRO A 187 -4.52 6.42 -27.93
CA PRO A 187 -3.70 5.43 -28.61
C PRO A 187 -2.24 5.42 -28.14
N GLY A 188 -1.73 4.26 -27.77
CA GLY A 188 -0.34 4.06 -27.29
C GLY A 188 -0.10 4.52 -25.85
N VAL A 189 -1.12 4.96 -25.11
CA VAL A 189 -0.99 5.32 -23.68
C VAL A 189 -1.85 4.42 -22.82
N TYR A 190 -1.27 3.88 -21.79
CA TYR A 190 -1.94 2.97 -20.84
C TYR A 190 -1.73 3.44 -19.41
N ILE A 191 -2.79 3.40 -18.61
CA ILE A 191 -2.74 3.70 -17.17
C ILE A 191 -2.88 2.39 -16.41
N LEU A 192 -1.93 2.12 -15.52
CA LEU A 192 -1.90 0.95 -14.65
C LEU A 192 -1.83 1.41 -13.21
N ASN A 193 -2.84 1.08 -12.40
CA ASN A 193 -2.97 1.58 -11.04
C ASN A 193 -3.86 0.67 -10.17
N GLY A 194 -4.13 1.07 -8.92
CA GLY A 194 -5.16 0.48 -8.06
C GLY A 194 -4.85 -0.92 -7.51
N ILE A 195 -3.62 -1.44 -7.65
CA ILE A 195 -3.23 -2.79 -7.20
C ILE A 195 -3.34 -2.96 -5.66
N GLY A 196 -3.41 -1.86 -4.93
CA GLY A 196 -3.49 -1.89 -3.47
C GLY A 196 -2.18 -2.33 -2.82
N GLY A 197 -2.28 -2.91 -1.62
CA GLY A 197 -1.13 -3.39 -0.85
C GLY A 197 -0.37 -4.58 -1.48
N HIS A 198 -0.83 -5.12 -2.61
CA HIS A 198 -0.23 -6.29 -3.28
C HIS A 198 0.80 -5.91 -4.35
N GLY A 199 1.03 -4.62 -4.59
CA GLY A 199 1.85 -4.13 -5.70
C GLY A 199 3.25 -4.76 -5.76
N MET A 200 3.95 -4.87 -4.63
CA MET A 200 5.29 -5.47 -4.59
C MET A 200 5.31 -6.96 -5.00
N THR A 201 4.24 -7.69 -4.75
CA THR A 201 4.14 -9.12 -5.06
C THR A 201 3.60 -9.37 -6.47
N MET A 202 2.62 -8.58 -6.90
CA MET A 202 1.83 -8.84 -8.11
C MET A 202 2.32 -8.06 -9.34
N SER A 203 3.11 -6.99 -9.17
CA SER A 203 3.45 -6.06 -10.25
C SER A 203 4.12 -6.71 -11.45
N PHE A 204 4.96 -7.72 -11.27
CA PHE A 204 5.65 -8.38 -12.37
C PHE A 204 4.67 -9.19 -13.23
N GLY A 205 3.84 -10.05 -12.61
CA GLY A 205 2.83 -10.83 -13.34
C GLY A 205 1.79 -9.92 -14.00
N PHE A 206 1.40 -8.86 -13.29
CA PHE A 206 0.45 -7.89 -13.81
C PHE A 206 1.00 -7.11 -15.00
N ALA A 207 2.29 -6.74 -14.97
CA ALA A 207 2.94 -6.09 -16.11
C ALA A 207 3.05 -7.03 -17.32
N GLU A 208 3.32 -8.32 -17.11
CA GLU A 208 3.34 -9.33 -18.16
C GLU A 208 1.97 -9.46 -18.83
N GLU A 209 0.91 -9.66 -18.03
CA GLU A 209 -0.47 -9.74 -18.52
C GLU A 209 -0.90 -8.47 -19.29
N MET A 210 -0.52 -7.29 -18.79
CA MET A 210 -0.79 -6.03 -19.46
C MET A 210 -0.09 -5.97 -20.83
N ILE A 211 1.18 -6.34 -20.92
CA ILE A 211 1.94 -6.30 -22.18
C ILE A 211 1.37 -7.26 -23.22
N GLU A 212 0.83 -8.40 -22.80
CA GLU A 212 0.17 -9.35 -23.71
C GLU A 212 -1.14 -8.80 -24.32
N THR A 213 -1.73 -7.77 -23.72
CA THR A 213 -2.98 -7.13 -24.19
C THR A 213 -2.73 -5.90 -25.07
N ILE A 214 -1.49 -5.42 -25.17
CA ILE A 214 -1.07 -4.27 -25.97
C ILE A 214 -0.51 -4.72 -27.32
#